data_5a2fdae8a7ab96a8c45ec50229d29536
#
_entry.id   5a2fdae8a7ab96a8c45ec50229d29536
#
_cell.length_a   1.000
_cell.length_b   1.000
_cell.length_c   1.000
_cell.angle_alpha   90.00
_cell.angle_beta   90.00
_cell.angle_gamma   90.00
#
_symmetry.space_group_name_H-M   'P 1'
#
loop_
_entity.id
_entity.type
_entity.pdbx_description
1 polymer ?
#
loop_
_entity_poly.entity_id
_entity_poly.type
_entity_poly.pdbx_seq_one_letter_code
_entity_poly.pdbx_strand_id
1 'polypeptide(L)'
;MMRLFFAVLLLASNAAADDYGLAGKKIGVQLGTTGDAIASGIPDAVVERYNKAGDAVQSLLYKKVDVVVIDEQPALDFAENNNALVVSGAPLAQESYAIAVSKHNQALTAELNRVLAELKKDRTIERILKNYIGDEKGLFPPSPRATQCPNGVLKVATNATFPPYEFYDKGQIVGIDVDLAKIAAERMGKCAVIEDMEFDSIVAALQTGKADIGIAGMTVTPERLKNVDFTNTYTTAKQVVVKRADEFKTVEELRPVRRFKEVFIQDARWKYLLTGLKTTLAVTFLAALLGIALGTLAGVIRAAHDRSGCWRVLNFLCRAYVTVVRGTPAMIQLLIMYYVVFAAADIGKIWVAAAAFGFNSAAYVAEIVRSGIASVDAGQTEAGRSLGLTEAQTMRFIVLPQAFKNVLPAFANEAIALLKETSICGYIGLMDLTRGGDIIRSTTYDAVMPLAAVALIYLALVVGLTACVSKWEKRLKRNER
;
A
#
# COMPACT_ATOMS: atom_id res chain seq x y z
N MET A 1 -7.25 15.09 -33.44
CA MET A 1 -7.90 13.79 -33.58
C MET A 1 -8.20 13.12 -32.23
N MET A 2 -7.24 12.95 -31.31
CA MET A 2 -7.40 12.27 -30.04
C MET A 2 -8.40 12.93 -29.05
N ARG A 3 -8.47 14.30 -28.98
CA ARG A 3 -9.48 15.01 -28.19
C ARG A 3 -10.91 14.79 -28.70
N LEU A 4 -11.06 14.61 -30.01
CA LEU A 4 -12.37 14.31 -30.63
C LEU A 4 -12.79 12.87 -30.32
N PHE A 5 -11.84 11.93 -30.28
CA PHE A 5 -12.10 10.53 -29.95
C PHE A 5 -12.57 10.36 -28.48
N PHE A 6 -11.94 11.10 -27.54
CA PHE A 6 -12.33 11.08 -26.13
C PHE A 6 -13.68 11.77 -25.89
N ALA A 7 -13.96 12.86 -26.62
CA ALA A 7 -15.26 13.51 -26.59
C ALA A 7 -16.38 12.62 -27.19
N VAL A 8 -16.08 11.87 -28.25
CA VAL A 8 -16.99 10.88 -28.83
C VAL A 8 -17.20 9.68 -27.88
N LEU A 9 -16.14 9.25 -27.19
CA LEU A 9 -16.24 8.19 -26.17
C LEU A 9 -17.15 8.61 -25.00
N LEU A 10 -16.99 9.85 -24.50
CA LEU A 10 -17.84 10.43 -23.45
C LEU A 10 -19.30 10.64 -23.91
N LEU A 11 -19.51 11.04 -25.15
CA LEU A 11 -20.87 11.19 -25.71
C LEU A 11 -21.55 9.84 -25.94
N ALA A 12 -20.82 8.82 -26.39
CA ALA A 12 -21.33 7.46 -26.53
C ALA A 12 -21.63 6.82 -25.17
N SER A 13 -20.81 7.11 -24.14
CA SER A 13 -21.01 6.62 -22.77
C SER A 13 -22.23 7.26 -22.09
N ASN A 14 -22.54 8.53 -22.39
CA ASN A 14 -23.73 9.20 -21.87
C ASN A 14 -25.03 8.62 -22.44
N ALA A 15 -25.07 8.31 -23.73
CA ALA A 15 -26.22 7.67 -24.36
C ALA A 15 -26.44 6.24 -23.81
N ALA A 16 -25.37 5.47 -23.61
CA ALA A 16 -25.44 4.16 -22.98
C ALA A 16 -25.78 4.25 -21.48
N ALA A 17 -25.39 5.32 -20.78
CA ALA A 17 -25.72 5.54 -19.37
C ALA A 17 -27.23 5.77 -19.15
N ASP A 18 -27.91 6.42 -20.10
CA ASP A 18 -29.36 6.61 -20.07
C ASP A 18 -30.10 5.28 -20.20
N ASP A 19 -29.61 4.35 -21.04
CA ASP A 19 -30.21 3.01 -21.20
C ASP A 19 -30.12 2.17 -19.91
N TYR A 20 -29.14 2.45 -19.04
CA TYR A 20 -29.01 1.77 -17.73
C TYR A 20 -29.68 2.50 -16.57
N GLY A 21 -30.22 3.68 -16.78
CA GLY A 21 -30.82 4.51 -15.73
C GLY A 21 -29.80 4.85 -14.63
N LEU A 22 -28.58 5.26 -15.01
CA LEU A 22 -27.50 5.56 -14.08
C LEU A 22 -27.56 6.97 -13.50
N ALA A 23 -28.33 7.87 -14.12
CA ALA A 23 -28.56 9.22 -13.60
C ALA A 23 -29.12 9.18 -12.17
N GLY A 24 -28.55 9.98 -11.28
CA GLY A 24 -28.96 10.05 -9.87
C GLY A 24 -28.58 8.82 -9.02
N LYS A 25 -27.89 7.80 -9.57
CA LYS A 25 -27.45 6.62 -8.83
C LYS A 25 -26.14 6.87 -8.07
N LYS A 26 -25.95 6.11 -6.99
CA LYS A 26 -24.65 5.99 -6.34
C LYS A 26 -23.82 4.94 -7.07
N ILE A 27 -22.72 5.38 -7.70
CA ILE A 27 -21.88 4.55 -8.56
C ILE A 27 -20.54 4.31 -7.86
N GLY A 28 -20.20 3.05 -7.58
CA GLY A 28 -18.89 2.66 -7.08
C GLY A 28 -17.90 2.49 -8.24
N VAL A 29 -16.69 3.03 -8.07
CA VAL A 29 -15.60 2.92 -9.07
C VAL A 29 -14.26 2.77 -8.37
N GLN A 30 -13.27 2.21 -9.08
CA GLN A 30 -11.88 2.30 -8.63
C GLN A 30 -11.31 3.66 -9.02
N LEU A 31 -10.67 4.34 -8.06
CA LEU A 31 -10.06 5.66 -8.23
C LEU A 31 -9.06 5.69 -9.40
N GLY A 32 -9.19 6.72 -10.25
CA GLY A 32 -8.26 6.99 -11.33
C GLY A 32 -8.36 6.05 -12.54
N THR A 33 -9.39 5.18 -12.60
CA THR A 33 -9.66 4.30 -13.74
C THR A 33 -10.54 4.99 -14.80
N THR A 34 -10.69 4.34 -15.96
CA THR A 34 -11.63 4.81 -16.98
C THR A 34 -13.09 4.73 -16.50
N GLY A 35 -13.41 3.74 -15.67
CA GLY A 35 -14.70 3.64 -15.00
C GLY A 35 -15.01 4.86 -14.12
N ASP A 36 -14.03 5.39 -13.39
CA ASP A 36 -14.17 6.63 -12.62
C ASP A 36 -14.44 7.84 -13.54
N ALA A 37 -13.71 7.95 -14.65
CA ALA A 37 -13.92 9.03 -15.63
C ALA A 37 -15.31 8.97 -16.27
N ILE A 38 -15.79 7.79 -16.63
CA ILE A 38 -17.13 7.57 -17.20
C ILE A 38 -18.20 7.92 -16.16
N ALA A 39 -18.14 7.36 -14.95
CA ALA A 39 -19.11 7.61 -13.90
C ALA A 39 -19.19 9.09 -13.51
N SER A 40 -18.03 9.79 -13.51
CA SER A 40 -17.96 11.24 -13.22
C SER A 40 -18.59 12.10 -14.32
N GLY A 41 -18.79 11.58 -15.53
CA GLY A 41 -19.49 12.24 -16.62
C GLY A 41 -21.02 12.03 -16.61
N ILE A 42 -21.55 11.15 -15.77
CA ILE A 42 -22.98 10.84 -15.72
C ILE A 42 -23.75 11.94 -14.93
N PRO A 43 -24.79 12.54 -15.51
CA PRO A 43 -25.57 13.58 -14.83
C PRO A 43 -26.16 13.11 -13.49
N ASP A 44 -26.05 13.96 -12.46
CA ASP A 44 -26.61 13.75 -11.12
C ASP A 44 -26.11 12.47 -10.41
N ALA A 45 -25.14 11.74 -10.95
CA ALA A 45 -24.58 10.56 -10.30
C ALA A 45 -23.72 10.93 -9.09
N VAL A 46 -23.84 10.15 -8.01
CA VAL A 46 -22.96 10.25 -6.85
C VAL A 46 -21.86 9.21 -6.99
N VAL A 47 -20.63 9.65 -7.30
CA VAL A 47 -19.50 8.75 -7.56
C VAL A 47 -18.71 8.50 -6.29
N GLU A 48 -18.75 7.24 -5.82
CA GLU A 48 -18.00 6.75 -4.67
C GLU A 48 -16.73 6.04 -5.15
N ARG A 49 -15.57 6.62 -4.77
CA ARG A 49 -14.25 6.17 -5.23
C ARG A 49 -13.58 5.28 -4.22
N TYR A 50 -13.08 4.15 -4.68
CA TYR A 50 -12.38 3.14 -3.88
C TYR A 50 -10.97 2.91 -4.43
N ASN A 51 -10.02 2.60 -3.57
CA ASN A 51 -8.65 2.31 -4.00
C ASN A 51 -8.55 0.99 -4.78
N LYS A 52 -9.48 0.06 -4.54
CA LYS A 52 -9.53 -1.26 -5.18
C LYS A 52 -10.90 -1.53 -5.77
N ALA A 53 -10.92 -2.19 -6.92
CA ALA A 53 -12.15 -2.62 -7.57
C ALA A 53 -13.02 -3.52 -6.67
N GLY A 54 -12.40 -4.45 -5.94
CA GLY A 54 -13.08 -5.32 -4.99
C GLY A 54 -13.80 -4.58 -3.87
N ASP A 55 -13.32 -3.40 -3.44
CA ASP A 55 -13.96 -2.58 -2.42
C ASP A 55 -15.24 -1.92 -2.94
N ALA A 56 -15.22 -1.49 -4.21
CA ALA A 56 -16.42 -0.99 -4.88
C ALA A 56 -17.49 -2.10 -4.99
N VAL A 57 -17.08 -3.32 -5.38
CA VAL A 57 -17.98 -4.48 -5.46
C VAL A 57 -18.53 -4.87 -4.08
N GLN A 58 -17.70 -4.87 -3.03
CA GLN A 58 -18.19 -5.10 -1.67
C GLN A 58 -19.20 -4.04 -1.23
N SER A 59 -18.95 -2.77 -1.57
CA SER A 59 -19.89 -1.68 -1.26
C SER A 59 -21.22 -1.84 -1.99
N LEU A 60 -21.20 -2.42 -3.20
CA LEU A 60 -22.42 -2.82 -3.91
C LEU A 60 -23.17 -3.92 -3.16
N LEU A 61 -22.48 -4.98 -2.71
CA LEU A 61 -23.09 -6.07 -1.93
C LEU A 61 -23.70 -5.57 -0.60
N TYR A 62 -23.03 -4.63 0.07
CA TYR A 62 -23.53 -4.00 1.31
C TYR A 62 -24.51 -2.84 1.09
N LYS A 63 -25.02 -2.65 -0.14
CA LYS A 63 -26.02 -1.62 -0.49
C LYS A 63 -25.55 -0.18 -0.21
N LYS A 64 -24.25 0.07 -0.17
CA LYS A 64 -23.69 1.42 -0.01
C LYS A 64 -23.68 2.18 -1.33
N VAL A 65 -23.54 1.45 -2.44
CA VAL A 65 -23.70 1.95 -3.82
C VAL A 65 -24.76 1.13 -4.56
N ASP A 66 -25.33 1.71 -5.59
CA ASP A 66 -26.42 1.10 -6.37
C ASP A 66 -25.86 0.19 -7.46
N VAL A 67 -24.76 0.61 -8.08
CA VAL A 67 -24.07 -0.08 -9.17
C VAL A 67 -22.56 0.13 -9.05
N VAL A 68 -21.79 -0.70 -9.76
CA VAL A 68 -20.35 -0.52 -9.96
C VAL A 68 -20.06 -0.44 -11.44
N VAL A 69 -19.21 0.51 -11.86
CA VAL A 69 -18.67 0.60 -13.22
C VAL A 69 -17.24 0.10 -13.20
N ILE A 70 -16.96 -0.92 -14.01
CA ILE A 70 -15.69 -1.64 -14.03
C ILE A 70 -15.51 -2.36 -15.36
N ASP A 71 -14.29 -2.82 -15.64
CA ASP A 71 -13.96 -3.63 -16.80
C ASP A 71 -14.68 -4.98 -16.81
N GLU A 72 -15.05 -5.44 -18.01
CA GLU A 72 -15.88 -6.63 -18.26
C GLU A 72 -15.28 -7.90 -17.64
N GLN A 73 -13.99 -8.16 -17.84
CA GLN A 73 -13.37 -9.40 -17.36
C GLN A 73 -13.29 -9.48 -15.84
N PRO A 74 -12.84 -8.45 -15.10
CA PRO A 74 -12.97 -8.41 -13.65
C PRO A 74 -14.43 -8.50 -13.16
N ALA A 75 -15.38 -7.85 -13.85
CA ALA A 75 -16.79 -7.95 -13.52
C ALA A 75 -17.30 -9.38 -13.60
N LEU A 76 -16.92 -10.12 -14.65
CA LEU A 76 -17.28 -11.52 -14.83
C LEU A 76 -16.66 -12.40 -13.77
N ASP A 77 -15.37 -12.20 -13.43
CA ASP A 77 -14.69 -12.94 -12.37
C ASP A 77 -15.37 -12.71 -11.00
N PHE A 78 -15.76 -11.47 -10.69
CA PHE A 78 -16.54 -11.18 -9.48
C PHE A 78 -17.90 -11.87 -9.47
N ALA A 79 -18.61 -11.92 -10.61
CA ALA A 79 -19.89 -12.56 -10.73
C ALA A 79 -19.81 -14.10 -10.69
N GLU A 80 -18.77 -14.70 -11.29
CA GLU A 80 -18.50 -16.15 -11.18
C GLU A 80 -18.27 -16.59 -9.73
N ASN A 81 -17.62 -15.74 -8.94
CA ASN A 81 -17.32 -16.01 -7.53
C ASN A 81 -18.41 -15.56 -6.56
N ASN A 82 -19.44 -14.85 -7.04
CA ASN A 82 -20.53 -14.35 -6.20
C ASN A 82 -21.87 -14.24 -6.95
N ASN A 83 -22.74 -15.20 -6.73
CA ASN A 83 -24.08 -15.30 -7.35
C ASN A 83 -25.01 -14.10 -7.04
N ALA A 84 -24.63 -13.23 -6.11
CA ALA A 84 -25.37 -12.00 -5.80
C ALA A 84 -25.10 -10.86 -6.80
N LEU A 85 -24.20 -11.07 -7.73
CA LEU A 85 -23.79 -10.07 -8.72
C LEU A 85 -24.25 -10.46 -10.12
N VAL A 86 -24.66 -9.46 -10.89
CA VAL A 86 -25.01 -9.60 -12.30
C VAL A 86 -24.30 -8.53 -13.10
N VAL A 87 -23.66 -8.95 -14.18
CA VAL A 87 -23.01 -8.07 -15.14
C VAL A 87 -24.04 -7.67 -16.21
N SER A 88 -24.19 -6.37 -16.47
CA SER A 88 -25.11 -5.87 -17.50
C SER A 88 -24.58 -6.14 -18.90
N GLY A 89 -25.45 -6.55 -19.84
CA GLY A 89 -25.05 -7.12 -21.12
C GLY A 89 -24.44 -6.15 -22.15
N ALA A 90 -24.73 -4.83 -22.12
CA ALA A 90 -24.14 -3.89 -23.08
C ALA A 90 -22.99 -3.09 -22.45
N PRO A 91 -21.86 -2.90 -23.15
CA PRO A 91 -20.74 -2.12 -22.64
C PRO A 91 -21.05 -0.62 -22.67
N LEU A 92 -20.58 0.12 -21.66
CA LEU A 92 -20.62 1.58 -21.62
C LEU A 92 -19.57 2.20 -22.56
N ALA A 93 -18.42 1.56 -22.66
CA ALA A 93 -17.30 2.00 -23.50
C ALA A 93 -16.40 0.82 -23.85
N GLN A 94 -15.65 0.97 -24.93
CA GLN A 94 -14.55 0.07 -25.29
C GLN A 94 -13.23 0.83 -25.19
N GLU A 95 -12.22 0.19 -24.64
CA GLU A 95 -10.90 0.74 -24.42
C GLU A 95 -9.80 -0.22 -24.81
N SER A 96 -8.55 0.24 -24.81
CA SER A 96 -7.40 -0.56 -25.19
C SER A 96 -6.30 -0.43 -24.14
N TYR A 97 -5.77 -1.56 -23.71
CA TYR A 97 -4.69 -1.62 -22.73
C TYR A 97 -3.31 -1.57 -23.39
N ALA A 98 -2.41 -0.83 -22.76
CA ALA A 98 -1.02 -0.70 -23.17
C ALA A 98 -0.10 -0.69 -21.94
N ILE A 99 1.18 -0.97 -22.15
CA ILE A 99 2.21 -0.90 -21.12
C ILE A 99 2.65 0.57 -21.00
N ALA A 100 2.58 1.10 -19.78
CA ALA A 100 3.07 2.43 -19.47
C ALA A 100 4.58 2.40 -19.24
N VAL A 101 5.30 3.41 -19.73
CA VAL A 101 6.75 3.55 -19.61
C VAL A 101 7.10 4.99 -19.21
N SER A 102 8.19 5.19 -18.47
CA SER A 102 8.66 6.54 -18.18
C SER A 102 8.99 7.31 -19.45
N LYS A 103 8.56 8.58 -19.55
CA LYS A 103 8.88 9.48 -20.69
C LYS A 103 10.37 9.63 -20.97
N HIS A 104 11.20 9.40 -19.97
CA HIS A 104 12.65 9.50 -20.10
C HIS A 104 13.28 8.25 -20.72
N ASN A 105 12.50 7.19 -21.02
CA ASN A 105 13.01 5.91 -21.51
C ASN A 105 12.34 5.50 -22.84
N GLN A 106 12.48 6.34 -23.86
CA GLN A 106 11.93 6.07 -25.21
C GLN A 106 12.54 4.82 -25.86
N ALA A 107 13.81 4.50 -25.52
CA ALA A 107 14.47 3.30 -26.02
C ALA A 107 13.74 2.03 -25.52
N LEU A 108 13.33 2.00 -24.25
CA LEU A 108 12.56 0.88 -23.70
C LEU A 108 11.17 0.78 -24.34
N THR A 109 10.51 1.91 -24.61
CA THR A 109 9.22 1.92 -25.33
C THR A 109 9.35 1.32 -26.73
N ALA A 110 10.39 1.67 -27.47
CA ALA A 110 10.66 1.13 -28.80
C ALA A 110 10.96 -0.39 -28.75
N GLU A 111 11.78 -0.82 -27.79
CA GLU A 111 12.11 -2.23 -27.59
C GLU A 111 10.88 -3.06 -27.20
N LEU A 112 10.05 -2.57 -26.29
CA LEU A 112 8.78 -3.22 -25.91
C LEU A 112 7.82 -3.31 -27.09
N ASN A 113 7.72 -2.28 -27.92
CA ASN A 113 6.88 -2.32 -29.11
C ASN A 113 7.35 -3.36 -30.12
N ARG A 114 8.67 -3.54 -30.30
CA ARG A 114 9.23 -4.62 -31.13
C ARG A 114 8.85 -5.99 -30.56
N VAL A 115 9.04 -6.18 -29.25
CA VAL A 115 8.68 -7.44 -28.58
C VAL A 115 7.19 -7.72 -28.66
N LEU A 116 6.32 -6.73 -28.41
CA LEU A 116 4.87 -6.91 -28.54
C LEU A 116 4.46 -7.30 -29.99
N ALA A 117 5.12 -6.74 -31.00
CA ALA A 117 4.87 -7.13 -32.39
C ALA A 117 5.27 -8.60 -32.66
N GLU A 118 6.38 -9.07 -32.11
CA GLU A 118 6.80 -10.49 -32.18
C GLU A 118 5.80 -11.39 -31.45
N LEU A 119 5.39 -11.05 -30.23
CA LEU A 119 4.43 -11.80 -29.42
C LEU A 119 3.01 -11.84 -30.02
N LYS A 120 2.64 -10.83 -30.80
CA LYS A 120 1.41 -10.85 -31.62
C LYS A 120 1.55 -11.79 -32.82
N LYS A 121 2.71 -11.72 -33.51
CA LYS A 121 2.97 -12.53 -34.72
C LYS A 121 3.02 -14.03 -34.41
N ASP A 122 3.64 -14.43 -33.30
CA ASP A 122 3.75 -15.82 -32.85
C ASP A 122 2.55 -16.30 -32.01
N ARG A 123 1.50 -15.45 -31.90
CA ARG A 123 0.27 -15.71 -31.13
C ARG A 123 0.47 -15.94 -29.62
N THR A 124 1.59 -15.52 -29.06
CA THR A 124 1.85 -15.68 -27.63
C THR A 124 0.84 -14.86 -26.81
N ILE A 125 0.52 -13.63 -27.20
CA ILE A 125 -0.50 -12.81 -26.52
C ILE A 125 -1.87 -13.49 -26.54
N GLU A 126 -2.28 -14.04 -27.69
CA GLU A 126 -3.54 -14.78 -27.80
C GLU A 126 -3.58 -16.00 -26.87
N ARG A 127 -2.47 -16.76 -26.78
CA ARG A 127 -2.34 -17.91 -25.87
C ARG A 127 -2.42 -17.48 -24.40
N ILE A 128 -1.77 -16.39 -24.03
CA ILE A 128 -1.88 -15.85 -22.67
C ILE A 128 -3.33 -15.49 -22.35
N LEU A 129 -3.99 -14.73 -23.23
CA LEU A 129 -5.40 -14.35 -23.02
C LEU A 129 -6.30 -15.58 -22.84
N LYS A 130 -6.20 -16.57 -23.70
CA LYS A 130 -7.00 -17.82 -23.62
C LYS A 130 -6.73 -18.60 -22.34
N ASN A 131 -5.53 -18.52 -21.78
CA ASN A 131 -5.21 -19.20 -20.52
C ASN A 131 -5.93 -18.62 -19.31
N TYR A 132 -6.40 -17.38 -19.39
CA TYR A 132 -7.09 -16.69 -18.29
C TYR A 132 -8.56 -16.36 -18.59
N ILE A 133 -8.95 -16.31 -19.87
CA ILE A 133 -10.28 -15.91 -20.32
C ILE A 133 -10.86 -17.00 -21.26
N GLY A 134 -12.10 -17.43 -21.01
CA GLY A 134 -12.83 -18.38 -21.84
C GLY A 134 -12.59 -19.84 -21.47
N ASP A 135 -12.93 -20.75 -22.41
CA ASP A 135 -12.99 -22.20 -22.16
C ASP A 135 -11.62 -22.88 -21.98
N GLU A 136 -10.55 -22.23 -22.41
CA GLU A 136 -9.18 -22.74 -22.28
C GLU A 136 -8.49 -22.29 -20.97
N LYS A 137 -9.25 -21.72 -20.02
CA LYS A 137 -8.75 -21.20 -18.75
C LYS A 137 -8.00 -22.26 -17.93
N GLY A 138 -6.75 -21.96 -17.56
CA GLY A 138 -5.91 -22.80 -16.72
C GLY A 138 -5.25 -24.01 -17.40
N LEU A 139 -5.31 -24.11 -18.74
CA LEU A 139 -4.65 -25.22 -19.48
C LEU A 139 -3.13 -25.14 -19.44
N PHE A 140 -2.57 -23.95 -19.26
CA PHE A 140 -1.13 -23.74 -19.22
C PHE A 140 -0.71 -23.24 -17.82
N PRO A 141 0.45 -23.68 -17.31
CA PRO A 141 0.98 -23.11 -16.08
C PRO A 141 1.34 -21.65 -16.30
N PRO A 142 1.28 -20.80 -15.24
CA PRO A 142 1.77 -19.43 -15.30
C PRO A 142 3.22 -19.39 -15.80
N SER A 143 3.59 -18.32 -16.53
CA SER A 143 4.93 -18.19 -17.08
C SER A 143 6.00 -18.26 -15.97
N PRO A 144 7.01 -19.13 -16.11
CA PRO A 144 8.05 -19.27 -15.10
C PRO A 144 8.87 -17.99 -14.98
N ARG A 145 9.49 -17.80 -13.84
CA ARG A 145 10.45 -16.72 -13.65
C ARG A 145 11.73 -17.05 -14.41
N ALA A 146 12.21 -16.14 -15.28
CA ALA A 146 13.49 -16.29 -15.93
C ALA A 146 14.62 -16.39 -14.89
N THR A 147 15.55 -17.34 -15.09
CA THR A 147 16.68 -17.58 -14.18
C THR A 147 17.98 -16.95 -14.67
N GLN A 148 18.05 -16.57 -15.93
CA GLN A 148 19.21 -15.90 -16.54
C GLN A 148 18.80 -14.53 -17.06
N CYS A 149 19.48 -13.48 -16.61
CA CYS A 149 19.17 -12.10 -16.92
C CYS A 149 20.42 -11.36 -17.43
N PRO A 150 20.93 -11.70 -18.61
CA PRO A 150 22.17 -11.10 -19.13
C PRO A 150 22.07 -9.59 -19.28
N ASN A 151 20.86 -9.06 -19.54
CA ASN A 151 20.59 -7.64 -19.71
C ASN A 151 19.98 -6.99 -18.44
N GLY A 152 20.09 -7.66 -17.27
CA GLY A 152 19.64 -7.11 -15.99
C GLY A 152 18.16 -7.37 -15.68
N VAL A 153 17.57 -6.48 -14.90
CA VAL A 153 16.21 -6.62 -14.35
C VAL A 153 15.28 -5.61 -15.02
N LEU A 154 14.01 -5.99 -15.18
CA LEU A 154 12.91 -5.11 -15.55
C LEU A 154 11.99 -4.99 -14.33
N LYS A 155 11.93 -3.81 -13.73
CA LYS A 155 11.04 -3.52 -12.59
C LYS A 155 9.63 -3.20 -13.12
N VAL A 156 8.65 -4.00 -12.73
CA VAL A 156 7.28 -3.96 -13.23
C VAL A 156 6.33 -3.55 -12.12
N ALA A 157 5.73 -2.38 -12.22
CA ALA A 157 4.67 -1.93 -11.33
C ALA A 157 3.32 -2.47 -11.79
N THR A 158 2.55 -3.03 -10.87
CA THR A 158 1.20 -3.55 -11.12
C THR A 158 0.30 -3.36 -9.91
N ASN A 159 -1.02 -3.59 -10.04
CA ASN A 159 -1.98 -3.57 -8.94
C ASN A 159 -2.68 -4.93 -8.80
N ALA A 160 -2.09 -5.84 -8.03
CA ALA A 160 -2.45 -7.26 -7.98
C ALA A 160 -3.80 -7.54 -7.27
N THR A 161 -4.85 -6.78 -7.65
CA THR A 161 -6.23 -6.92 -7.16
C THR A 161 -7.26 -6.89 -8.29
N PHE A 162 -6.82 -7.17 -9.54
CA PHE A 162 -7.62 -7.00 -10.75
C PHE A 162 -7.62 -8.28 -11.62
N PRO A 163 -8.23 -9.40 -11.14
CA PRO A 163 -8.32 -10.62 -11.93
C PRO A 163 -9.15 -10.40 -13.19
N PRO A 164 -8.83 -11.06 -14.32
CA PRO A 164 -7.76 -12.03 -14.51
C PRO A 164 -6.43 -11.42 -14.99
N TYR A 165 -6.29 -10.09 -14.97
CA TYR A 165 -5.10 -9.41 -15.47
C TYR A 165 -3.90 -9.50 -14.51
N GLU A 166 -4.10 -9.13 -13.24
CA GLU A 166 -3.09 -9.24 -12.18
C GLU A 166 -3.75 -9.49 -10.82
N PHE A 167 -3.38 -10.59 -10.19
CA PHE A 167 -3.97 -11.00 -8.90
C PHE A 167 -3.05 -11.96 -8.15
N TYR A 168 -3.34 -12.15 -6.86
CA TYR A 168 -2.63 -13.12 -6.04
C TYR A 168 -3.24 -14.51 -6.17
N ASP A 169 -2.43 -15.49 -6.60
CA ASP A 169 -2.73 -16.93 -6.51
C ASP A 169 -1.60 -17.66 -5.78
N LYS A 170 -1.95 -18.43 -4.73
CA LYS A 170 -1.01 -19.25 -3.92
C LYS A 170 0.27 -18.52 -3.50
N GLY A 171 0.18 -17.23 -3.19
CA GLY A 171 1.30 -16.42 -2.73
C GLY A 171 2.15 -15.78 -3.84
N GLN A 172 1.76 -15.97 -5.08
CA GLN A 172 2.41 -15.35 -6.24
C GLN A 172 1.46 -14.38 -6.94
N ILE A 173 2.04 -13.37 -7.57
CA ILE A 173 1.29 -12.49 -8.46
C ILE A 173 1.29 -13.15 -9.83
N VAL A 174 0.10 -13.39 -10.37
CA VAL A 174 -0.16 -14.05 -11.65
C VAL A 174 -1.19 -13.26 -12.44
N GLY A 175 -1.42 -13.63 -13.68
CA GLY A 175 -2.42 -13.01 -14.55
C GLY A 175 -1.87 -12.66 -15.93
N ILE A 176 -2.74 -12.17 -16.79
CA ILE A 176 -2.43 -11.83 -18.18
C ILE A 176 -1.27 -10.85 -18.27
N ASP A 177 -1.35 -9.76 -17.50
CA ASP A 177 -0.38 -8.67 -17.51
C ASP A 177 0.97 -9.13 -16.92
N VAL A 178 0.91 -9.95 -15.89
CA VAL A 178 2.09 -10.50 -15.24
C VAL A 178 2.84 -11.47 -16.16
N ASP A 179 2.11 -12.35 -16.85
CA ASP A 179 2.71 -13.30 -17.80
C ASP A 179 3.25 -12.55 -19.03
N LEU A 180 2.52 -11.56 -19.54
CA LEU A 180 2.99 -10.72 -20.63
C LEU A 180 4.29 -9.99 -20.25
N ALA A 181 4.35 -9.40 -19.06
CA ALA A 181 5.55 -8.71 -18.57
C ALA A 181 6.75 -9.66 -18.41
N LYS A 182 6.54 -10.86 -17.88
CA LYS A 182 7.59 -11.87 -17.73
C LYS A 182 8.14 -12.32 -19.08
N ILE A 183 7.26 -12.65 -20.04
CA ILE A 183 7.66 -13.10 -21.37
C ILE A 183 8.33 -11.96 -22.14
N ALA A 184 7.81 -10.73 -22.02
CA ALA A 184 8.45 -9.57 -22.65
C ALA A 184 9.85 -9.32 -22.09
N ALA A 185 10.03 -9.41 -20.77
CA ALA A 185 11.34 -9.29 -20.13
C ALA A 185 12.31 -10.37 -20.62
N GLU A 186 11.85 -11.63 -20.69
CA GLU A 186 12.66 -12.76 -21.17
C GLU A 186 13.13 -12.53 -22.64
N ARG A 187 12.24 -12.05 -23.53
CA ARG A 187 12.59 -11.71 -24.93
C ARG A 187 13.62 -10.59 -25.02
N MET A 188 13.71 -9.72 -24.00
CA MET A 188 14.74 -8.68 -23.89
C MET A 188 16.00 -9.16 -23.15
N GLY A 189 16.06 -10.43 -22.74
CA GLY A 189 17.15 -10.97 -21.92
C GLY A 189 17.18 -10.41 -20.49
N LYS A 190 16.04 -9.97 -19.97
CA LYS A 190 15.87 -9.40 -18.63
C LYS A 190 15.05 -10.32 -17.74
N CYS A 191 15.18 -10.18 -16.42
CA CYS A 191 14.25 -10.79 -15.47
C CYS A 191 13.20 -9.77 -15.01
N ALA A 192 11.93 -10.12 -15.10
CA ALA A 192 10.86 -9.30 -14.54
C ALA A 192 10.84 -9.41 -13.02
N VAL A 193 10.81 -8.28 -12.33
CA VAL A 193 10.51 -8.16 -10.91
C VAL A 193 9.17 -7.45 -10.77
N ILE A 194 8.15 -8.20 -10.37
CA ILE A 194 6.78 -7.70 -10.26
C ILE A 194 6.61 -7.05 -8.88
N GLU A 195 6.21 -5.78 -8.87
CA GLU A 195 5.96 -5.00 -7.67
C GLU A 195 4.48 -4.58 -7.59
N ASP A 196 3.79 -5.10 -6.56
CA ASP A 196 2.42 -4.71 -6.27
C ASP A 196 2.38 -3.35 -5.56
N MET A 197 1.48 -2.48 -6.04
CA MET A 197 1.22 -1.16 -5.44
C MET A 197 -0.21 -0.71 -5.74
N GLU A 198 -0.64 0.39 -5.15
CA GLU A 198 -1.95 0.99 -5.49
C GLU A 198 -1.93 1.51 -6.93
N PHE A 199 -3.07 1.37 -7.64
CA PHE A 199 -3.17 1.66 -9.07
C PHE A 199 -2.78 3.11 -9.43
N ASP A 200 -3.22 4.08 -8.64
CA ASP A 200 -2.91 5.50 -8.81
C ASP A 200 -1.42 5.83 -8.57
N SER A 201 -0.70 4.96 -7.86
CA SER A 201 0.73 5.11 -7.56
C SER A 201 1.65 4.65 -8.70
N ILE A 202 1.14 3.88 -9.68
CA ILE A 202 1.95 3.32 -10.78
C ILE A 202 2.62 4.42 -11.60
N VAL A 203 1.87 5.47 -11.96
CA VAL A 203 2.43 6.60 -12.74
C VAL A 203 3.55 7.31 -11.99
N ALA A 204 3.38 7.52 -10.68
CA ALA A 204 4.41 8.12 -9.82
C ALA A 204 5.65 7.23 -9.71
N ALA A 205 5.48 5.91 -9.63
CA ALA A 205 6.60 4.96 -9.60
C ALA A 205 7.43 5.00 -10.90
N LEU A 206 6.77 5.15 -12.06
CA LEU A 206 7.45 5.32 -13.36
C LEU A 206 8.21 6.65 -13.45
N GLN A 207 7.61 7.75 -12.98
CA GLN A 207 8.23 9.07 -13.00
C GLN A 207 9.45 9.17 -12.09
N THR A 208 9.43 8.47 -10.96
CA THR A 208 10.49 8.47 -9.96
C THR A 208 11.55 7.39 -10.20
N GLY A 209 11.41 6.55 -11.24
CA GLY A 209 12.34 5.46 -11.55
C GLY A 209 12.27 4.28 -10.57
N LYS A 210 11.21 4.18 -9.76
CA LYS A 210 10.97 3.01 -8.91
C LYS A 210 10.55 1.79 -9.71
N ALA A 211 9.88 2.01 -10.85
CA ALA A 211 9.57 0.98 -11.83
C ALA A 211 10.01 1.43 -13.22
N ASP A 212 10.33 0.46 -14.07
CA ASP A 212 10.68 0.68 -15.47
C ASP A 212 9.43 0.72 -16.35
N ILE A 213 8.48 -0.16 -16.05
CA ILE A 213 7.19 -0.28 -16.73
C ILE A 213 6.04 -0.40 -15.73
N GLY A 214 4.85 0.05 -16.16
CA GLY A 214 3.58 -0.16 -15.48
C GLY A 214 2.64 -0.97 -16.37
N ILE A 215 2.13 -2.08 -15.84
CA ILE A 215 1.17 -2.93 -16.53
C ILE A 215 0.11 -3.39 -15.51
N ALA A 216 -1.12 -2.93 -15.69
CA ALA A 216 -2.23 -3.11 -14.76
C ALA A 216 -3.57 -2.78 -15.43
N GLY A 217 -3.88 -3.41 -16.55
CA GLY A 217 -5.07 -3.06 -17.33
C GLY A 217 -5.12 -1.58 -17.70
N MET A 218 -3.98 -0.98 -18.02
CA MET A 218 -3.87 0.48 -18.17
C MET A 218 -4.36 0.97 -19.54
N THR A 219 -5.43 1.74 -19.54
CA THR A 219 -5.95 2.43 -20.74
C THR A 219 -5.11 3.66 -21.06
N VAL A 220 -4.85 3.87 -22.35
CA VAL A 220 -4.18 5.06 -22.87
C VAL A 220 -5.13 6.25 -22.80
N THR A 221 -4.88 7.19 -21.89
CA THR A 221 -5.68 8.43 -21.78
C THR A 221 -4.83 9.69 -22.00
N PRO A 222 -5.43 10.80 -22.46
CA PRO A 222 -4.71 12.06 -22.66
C PRO A 222 -4.06 12.60 -21.36
N GLU A 223 -4.68 12.34 -20.22
CA GLU A 223 -4.18 12.75 -18.89
C GLU A 223 -2.92 11.97 -18.55
N ARG A 224 -2.93 10.65 -18.75
CA ARG A 224 -1.78 9.78 -18.48
C ARG A 224 -0.62 10.06 -19.43
N LEU A 225 -0.91 10.33 -20.72
CA LEU A 225 0.08 10.70 -21.72
C LEU A 225 0.85 12.00 -21.41
N LYS A 226 0.35 12.86 -20.53
CA LYS A 226 1.12 14.01 -20.04
C LYS A 226 2.29 13.58 -19.16
N ASN A 227 2.17 12.44 -18.49
CA ASN A 227 3.06 12.00 -17.41
C ASN A 227 3.92 10.79 -17.81
N VAL A 228 3.42 9.88 -18.63
CA VAL A 228 4.09 8.65 -19.09
C VAL A 228 3.90 8.46 -20.58
N ASP A 229 4.74 7.65 -21.20
CA ASP A 229 4.54 7.13 -22.54
C ASP A 229 3.87 5.75 -22.47
N PHE A 230 3.29 5.31 -23.59
CA PHE A 230 2.67 4.01 -23.72
C PHE A 230 3.23 3.26 -24.92
N THR A 231 3.27 1.94 -24.80
CA THR A 231 3.51 1.05 -25.94
C THR A 231 2.29 1.00 -26.86
N ASN A 232 2.41 0.27 -27.97
CA ASN A 232 1.26 -0.20 -28.72
C ASN A 232 0.37 -1.05 -27.81
N THR A 233 -0.94 -1.04 -28.06
CA THR A 233 -1.92 -1.77 -27.27
C THR A 233 -1.75 -3.28 -27.46
N TYR A 234 -1.90 -4.06 -26.37
CA TYR A 234 -1.79 -5.52 -26.39
C TYR A 234 -3.16 -6.21 -26.38
N THR A 235 -4.18 -5.58 -25.80
CA THR A 235 -5.56 -6.10 -25.76
C THR A 235 -6.58 -4.98 -25.70
N THR A 236 -7.86 -5.34 -25.86
CA THR A 236 -9.00 -4.42 -25.68
C THR A 236 -9.84 -4.86 -24.50
N ALA A 237 -10.47 -3.92 -23.82
CA ALA A 237 -11.39 -4.14 -22.72
C ALA A 237 -12.68 -3.35 -22.95
N LYS A 238 -13.71 -3.68 -22.17
CA LYS A 238 -14.99 -2.98 -22.17
C LYS A 238 -15.35 -2.58 -20.76
N GLN A 239 -15.90 -1.39 -20.58
CA GLN A 239 -16.49 -0.94 -19.34
C GLN A 239 -17.93 -1.40 -19.25
N VAL A 240 -18.29 -2.04 -18.13
CA VAL A 240 -19.62 -2.60 -17.90
C VAL A 240 -20.19 -2.15 -16.57
N VAL A 241 -21.50 -2.36 -16.39
CA VAL A 241 -22.19 -2.10 -15.13
C VAL A 241 -22.41 -3.41 -14.38
N VAL A 242 -22.00 -3.46 -13.14
CA VAL A 242 -22.31 -4.56 -12.21
C VAL A 242 -23.44 -4.13 -11.29
N LYS A 243 -24.46 -4.98 -11.15
CA LYS A 243 -25.64 -4.79 -10.29
C LYS A 243 -25.78 -5.96 -9.32
N ARG A 244 -26.56 -5.76 -8.26
CA ARG A 244 -27.03 -6.89 -7.43
C ARG A 244 -28.08 -7.69 -8.18
N ALA A 245 -28.10 -9.01 -8.00
CA ALA A 245 -29.18 -9.85 -8.44
C ALA A 245 -30.45 -9.55 -7.62
N ASP A 246 -31.62 -9.50 -8.28
CA ASP A 246 -32.89 -9.08 -7.65
C ASP A 246 -33.41 -10.02 -6.55
N GLU A 247 -32.99 -11.30 -6.55
CA GLU A 247 -33.45 -12.34 -5.62
C GLU A 247 -32.47 -12.66 -4.47
N PHE A 248 -31.49 -11.84 -4.20
CA PHE A 248 -30.48 -12.18 -3.20
C PHE A 248 -31.01 -12.02 -1.76
N LYS A 249 -31.27 -13.15 -1.09
CA LYS A 249 -31.41 -13.23 0.37
C LYS A 249 -30.08 -12.91 1.02
N THR A 250 -30.09 -11.99 1.95
CA THR A 250 -28.93 -11.44 2.68
C THR A 250 -27.95 -12.53 3.14
N VAL A 251 -26.68 -12.17 3.23
CA VAL A 251 -25.47 -12.97 3.59
C VAL A 251 -25.56 -13.76 4.92
N GLU A 252 -26.73 -13.92 5.52
CA GLU A 252 -26.93 -14.48 6.88
C GLU A 252 -26.84 -16.01 6.99
N GLU A 253 -26.75 -16.77 5.89
CA GLU A 253 -26.84 -18.25 5.97
C GLU A 253 -25.51 -19.04 5.90
N LEU A 254 -24.35 -18.38 5.87
CA LEU A 254 -23.07 -19.11 5.86
C LEU A 254 -22.63 -19.47 7.29
N ARG A 255 -22.68 -20.77 7.62
CA ARG A 255 -22.18 -21.30 8.89
C ARG A 255 -20.74 -20.80 9.16
N PRO A 256 -20.45 -20.15 10.30
CA PRO A 256 -19.20 -19.43 10.56
C PRO A 256 -17.94 -20.30 10.38
N VAL A 257 -18.02 -21.59 10.73
CA VAL A 257 -16.88 -22.53 10.65
C VAL A 257 -16.52 -22.89 9.19
N ARG A 258 -17.51 -23.05 8.32
CA ARG A 258 -17.29 -23.32 6.90
C ARG A 258 -16.65 -22.11 6.23
N ARG A 259 -17.20 -20.93 6.52
CA ARG A 259 -16.69 -19.64 6.04
C ARG A 259 -15.25 -19.38 6.51
N PHE A 260 -14.91 -19.72 7.76
CA PHE A 260 -13.54 -19.61 8.28
C PHE A 260 -12.55 -20.48 7.48
N LYS A 261 -12.93 -21.73 7.16
CA LYS A 261 -12.08 -22.62 6.35
C LYS A 261 -11.89 -22.08 4.93
N GLU A 262 -12.95 -21.57 4.32
CA GLU A 262 -12.92 -21.00 2.97
C GLU A 262 -12.07 -19.72 2.93
N VAL A 263 -12.13 -18.87 3.94
CA VAL A 263 -11.40 -17.60 3.98
C VAL A 263 -9.92 -17.79 4.31
N PHE A 264 -9.55 -18.63 5.27
CA PHE A 264 -8.19 -18.68 5.79
C PHE A 264 -7.42 -19.95 5.46
N ILE A 265 -8.09 -21.12 5.44
CA ILE A 265 -7.42 -22.41 5.29
C ILE A 265 -7.24 -22.78 3.83
N GLN A 266 -8.25 -22.54 3.01
CA GLN A 266 -8.18 -22.75 1.59
C GLN A 266 -6.99 -21.97 1.01
N ASP A 267 -6.23 -22.57 0.10
CA ASP A 267 -5.02 -22.02 -0.51
C ASP A 267 -3.97 -21.50 0.49
N ALA A 268 -4.09 -21.95 1.74
CA ALA A 268 -3.21 -21.54 2.86
C ALA A 268 -3.13 -20.01 3.04
N ARG A 269 -4.25 -19.29 2.84
CA ARG A 269 -4.31 -17.81 2.87
C ARG A 269 -3.87 -17.21 4.20
N TRP A 270 -3.99 -17.94 5.31
CA TRP A 270 -3.43 -17.53 6.62
C TRP A 270 -1.94 -17.18 6.56
N LYS A 271 -1.17 -17.70 5.57
CA LYS A 271 0.25 -17.37 5.38
C LYS A 271 0.47 -15.90 5.06
N TYR A 272 -0.50 -15.23 4.40
CA TYR A 272 -0.41 -13.79 4.15
C TYR A 272 -0.39 -13.01 5.46
N LEU A 273 -1.25 -13.37 6.44
CA LEU A 273 -1.24 -12.75 7.76
C LEU A 273 0.07 -13.01 8.51
N LEU A 274 0.60 -14.23 8.42
CA LEU A 274 1.86 -14.57 9.09
C LEU A 274 3.05 -13.81 8.48
N THR A 275 3.11 -13.72 7.16
CA THR A 275 4.15 -12.97 6.46
C THR A 275 4.05 -11.48 6.79
N GLY A 276 2.83 -10.94 6.71
CA GLY A 276 2.56 -9.54 7.07
C GLY A 276 2.92 -9.23 8.51
N LEU A 277 2.59 -10.12 9.45
CA LEU A 277 2.95 -9.98 10.86
C LEU A 277 4.47 -9.91 11.06
N LYS A 278 5.23 -10.79 10.41
CA LYS A 278 6.71 -10.77 10.47
C LYS A 278 7.26 -9.44 9.97
N THR A 279 6.75 -8.94 8.85
CA THR A 279 7.17 -7.66 8.27
C THR A 279 6.82 -6.49 9.19
N THR A 280 5.59 -6.45 9.72
CA THR A 280 5.16 -5.43 10.69
C THR A 280 6.08 -5.39 11.91
N LEU A 281 6.39 -6.55 12.50
CA LEU A 281 7.28 -6.63 13.65
C LEU A 281 8.73 -6.21 13.30
N ALA A 282 9.23 -6.61 12.14
CA ALA A 282 10.57 -6.23 11.69
C ALA A 282 10.69 -4.72 11.47
N VAL A 283 9.74 -4.09 10.75
CA VAL A 283 9.72 -2.64 10.53
C VAL A 283 9.60 -1.89 11.85
N THR A 284 8.69 -2.31 12.74
CA THR A 284 8.51 -1.70 14.06
C THR A 284 9.79 -1.75 14.88
N PHE A 285 10.45 -2.91 14.91
CA PHE A 285 11.71 -3.07 15.66
C PHE A 285 12.84 -2.17 15.12
N LEU A 286 13.05 -2.18 13.80
CA LEU A 286 14.09 -1.36 13.15
C LEU A 286 13.80 0.14 13.32
N ALA A 287 12.53 0.54 13.13
CA ALA A 287 12.11 1.93 13.32
C ALA A 287 12.25 2.38 14.78
N ALA A 288 11.90 1.53 15.75
CA ALA A 288 12.08 1.83 17.17
C ALA A 288 13.56 2.01 17.55
N LEU A 289 14.45 1.15 17.05
CA LEU A 289 15.89 1.30 17.27
C LEU A 289 16.42 2.62 16.72
N LEU A 290 16.07 2.95 15.48
CA LEU A 290 16.47 4.20 14.84
C LEU A 290 15.87 5.41 15.56
N GLY A 291 14.58 5.33 15.91
CA GLY A 291 13.84 6.37 16.63
C GLY A 291 14.44 6.67 18.00
N ILE A 292 14.75 5.62 18.78
CA ILE A 292 15.40 5.78 20.09
C ILE A 292 16.79 6.40 19.94
N ALA A 293 17.60 5.94 18.99
CA ALA A 293 18.95 6.46 18.80
C ALA A 293 18.95 7.94 18.41
N LEU A 294 18.24 8.30 17.34
CA LEU A 294 18.20 9.67 16.83
C LEU A 294 17.41 10.61 17.78
N GLY A 295 16.30 10.13 18.34
CA GLY A 295 15.46 10.89 19.26
C GLY A 295 16.17 11.16 20.57
N THR A 296 16.92 10.21 21.12
CA THR A 296 17.74 10.44 22.32
C THR A 296 18.78 11.51 22.08
N LEU A 297 19.48 11.46 20.93
CA LEU A 297 20.46 12.48 20.56
C LEU A 297 19.80 13.89 20.49
N ALA A 298 18.68 14.01 19.78
CA ALA A 298 17.97 15.27 19.65
C ALA A 298 17.40 15.74 21.00
N GLY A 299 16.87 14.85 21.83
CA GLY A 299 16.33 15.15 23.16
C GLY A 299 17.39 15.66 24.14
N VAL A 300 18.57 15.04 24.13
CA VAL A 300 19.71 15.49 24.94
C VAL A 300 20.22 16.86 24.50
N ILE A 301 20.33 17.13 23.19
CA ILE A 301 20.70 18.46 22.65
C ILE A 301 19.72 19.52 23.14
N ARG A 302 18.41 19.26 23.05
CA ARG A 302 17.38 20.19 23.50
C ARG A 302 17.41 20.41 25.01
N ALA A 303 17.54 19.34 25.78
CA ALA A 303 17.64 19.44 27.24
C ALA A 303 18.91 20.18 27.70
N ALA A 304 20.04 19.99 27.04
CA ALA A 304 21.26 20.73 27.28
C ALA A 304 21.10 22.23 27.00
N HIS A 305 20.42 22.58 25.90
CA HIS A 305 20.11 23.97 25.59
C HIS A 305 19.18 24.61 26.62
N ASP A 306 18.13 23.90 27.04
CA ASP A 306 17.15 24.40 28.01
C ASP A 306 17.81 24.73 29.37
N ARG A 307 18.91 24.04 29.72
CA ARG A 307 19.66 24.26 30.98
C ARG A 307 20.80 25.27 30.88
N SER A 308 21.57 25.23 29.79
CA SER A 308 22.84 26.01 29.70
C SER A 308 22.84 27.09 28.63
N GLY A 309 21.79 27.16 27.80
CA GLY A 309 21.73 28.05 26.62
C GLY A 309 22.73 27.69 25.51
N CYS A 310 23.50 26.61 25.66
CA CYS A 310 24.45 26.16 24.67
C CYS A 310 23.76 25.57 23.43
N TRP A 311 24.51 25.47 22.31
CA TRP A 311 24.05 24.82 21.07
C TRP A 311 22.78 25.39 20.43
N ARG A 312 22.65 26.72 20.46
CA ARG A 312 21.45 27.45 19.96
C ARG A 312 21.05 27.00 18.55
N VAL A 313 22.00 26.94 17.62
CA VAL A 313 21.72 26.57 16.23
C VAL A 313 21.22 25.11 16.14
N LEU A 314 21.88 24.21 16.84
CA LEU A 314 21.54 22.79 16.83
C LEU A 314 20.17 22.56 17.50
N ASN A 315 19.88 23.25 18.60
CA ASN A 315 18.58 23.24 19.23
C ASN A 315 17.48 23.80 18.31
N PHE A 316 17.77 24.87 17.58
CA PHE A 316 16.81 25.42 16.59
C PHE A 316 16.49 24.37 15.51
N LEU A 317 17.50 23.71 14.96
CA LEU A 317 17.30 22.61 13.97
C LEU A 317 16.49 21.45 14.56
N CYS A 318 16.81 21.01 15.79
CA CYS A 318 16.05 19.97 16.47
C CYS A 318 14.59 20.37 16.72
N ARG A 319 14.34 21.63 17.12
CA ARG A 319 12.97 22.15 17.31
C ARG A 319 12.21 22.19 15.99
N ALA A 320 12.82 22.70 14.93
CA ALA A 320 12.21 22.78 13.61
C ALA A 320 11.85 21.35 13.12
N TYR A 321 12.79 20.41 13.22
CA TYR A 321 12.57 18.99 12.90
C TYR A 321 11.38 18.41 13.68
N VAL A 322 11.38 18.52 15.01
CA VAL A 322 10.30 17.99 15.87
C VAL A 322 8.95 18.61 15.51
N THR A 323 8.94 19.94 15.25
CA THR A 323 7.70 20.65 14.89
C THR A 323 7.15 20.18 13.56
N VAL A 324 7.98 20.04 12.52
CA VAL A 324 7.57 19.60 11.18
C VAL A 324 7.09 18.16 11.22
N VAL A 325 7.88 17.27 11.83
CA VAL A 325 7.58 15.81 11.82
C VAL A 325 6.32 15.53 12.63
N ARG A 326 6.14 16.13 13.81
CA ARG A 326 4.92 15.92 14.61
C ARG A 326 3.70 16.69 14.07
N GLY A 327 3.92 17.68 13.22
CA GLY A 327 2.86 18.46 12.57
C GLY A 327 2.38 17.86 11.23
N THR A 328 3.00 16.78 10.74
CA THR A 328 2.64 16.16 9.46
C THR A 328 2.23 14.69 9.65
N PRO A 329 1.27 14.17 8.84
CA PRO A 329 0.83 12.77 8.95
C PRO A 329 1.95 11.79 8.59
N ALA A 330 2.09 10.70 9.38
CA ALA A 330 3.08 9.66 9.15
C ALA A 330 2.99 9.02 7.76
N MET A 331 1.77 8.87 7.22
CA MET A 331 1.55 8.35 5.87
C MET A 331 2.20 9.23 4.80
N ILE A 332 2.04 10.54 4.89
CA ILE A 332 2.66 11.50 3.95
C ILE A 332 4.18 11.44 4.05
N GLN A 333 4.73 11.32 5.27
CA GLN A 333 6.16 11.16 5.47
C GLN A 333 6.68 9.87 4.83
N LEU A 334 5.97 8.75 4.97
CA LEU A 334 6.31 7.47 4.32
C LEU A 334 6.36 7.62 2.79
N LEU A 335 5.36 8.27 2.19
CA LEU A 335 5.28 8.48 0.75
C LEU A 335 6.40 9.42 0.25
N ILE A 336 6.69 10.50 0.98
CA ILE A 336 7.82 11.40 0.67
C ILE A 336 9.16 10.64 0.74
N MET A 337 9.37 9.85 1.79
CA MET A 337 10.60 9.04 1.91
C MET A 337 10.74 8.07 0.75
N TYR A 338 9.65 7.40 0.36
CA TYR A 338 9.70 6.38 -0.70
C TYR A 338 9.81 6.98 -2.10
N TYR A 339 8.98 7.98 -2.45
CA TYR A 339 8.89 8.51 -3.81
C TYR A 339 9.80 9.74 -4.08
N VAL A 340 10.32 10.40 -3.03
CA VAL A 340 11.14 11.60 -3.20
C VAL A 340 12.55 11.38 -2.67
N VAL A 341 12.71 11.06 -1.38
CA VAL A 341 14.03 10.97 -0.75
C VAL A 341 14.83 9.78 -1.27
N PHE A 342 14.21 8.61 -1.31
CA PHE A 342 14.83 7.37 -1.80
C PHE A 342 14.39 7.01 -3.22
N ALA A 343 13.92 7.98 -4.03
CA ALA A 343 13.46 7.74 -5.39
C ALA A 343 14.52 7.04 -6.26
N ALA A 344 15.73 7.60 -6.30
CA ALA A 344 16.84 7.09 -7.10
C ALA A 344 17.64 5.95 -6.43
N ALA A 345 17.32 5.62 -5.18
CA ALA A 345 18.07 4.60 -4.44
C ALA A 345 17.40 3.23 -4.53
N ASP A 346 18.16 2.20 -4.89
CA ASP A 346 17.68 0.82 -4.92
C ASP A 346 17.76 0.19 -3.52
N ILE A 347 16.94 0.73 -2.61
CA ILE A 347 16.87 0.30 -1.21
C ILE A 347 15.57 -0.48 -1.03
N GLY A 348 15.64 -1.66 -0.41
CA GLY A 348 14.47 -2.48 -0.12
C GLY A 348 13.41 -1.74 0.71
N LYS A 349 12.14 -1.92 0.40
CA LYS A 349 10.99 -1.23 1.01
C LYS A 349 10.97 -1.29 2.55
N ILE A 350 11.46 -2.39 3.14
CA ILE A 350 11.57 -2.54 4.61
C ILE A 350 12.48 -1.46 5.21
N TRP A 351 13.61 -1.17 4.58
CA TRP A 351 14.55 -0.17 5.06
C TRP A 351 14.02 1.25 4.90
N VAL A 352 13.30 1.52 3.79
CA VAL A 352 12.64 2.81 3.57
C VAL A 352 11.55 3.03 4.61
N ALA A 353 10.72 2.03 4.87
CA ALA A 353 9.69 2.09 5.91
C ALA A 353 10.31 2.27 7.30
N ALA A 354 11.35 1.49 7.64
CA ALA A 354 12.06 1.62 8.91
C ALA A 354 12.68 3.02 9.09
N ALA A 355 13.25 3.61 8.03
CA ALA A 355 13.76 4.97 8.05
C ALA A 355 12.62 5.99 8.26
N ALA A 356 11.54 5.90 7.50
CA ALA A 356 10.39 6.82 7.60
C ALA A 356 9.79 6.83 9.00
N PHE A 357 9.43 5.66 9.52
CA PHE A 357 8.86 5.54 10.86
C PHE A 357 9.87 5.79 11.97
N GLY A 358 11.15 5.44 11.76
CA GLY A 358 12.22 5.76 12.70
C GLY A 358 12.45 7.27 12.83
N PHE A 359 12.42 8.00 11.71
CA PHE A 359 12.46 9.46 11.70
C PHE A 359 11.22 10.06 12.38
N ASN A 360 10.04 9.52 12.11
CA ASN A 360 8.82 9.96 12.77
C ASN A 360 8.93 9.76 14.29
N SER A 361 9.22 8.54 14.73
CA SER A 361 9.34 8.19 16.16
C SER A 361 10.45 8.97 16.86
N ALA A 362 11.57 9.28 16.19
CA ALA A 362 12.66 10.08 16.77
C ALA A 362 12.20 11.46 17.25
N ALA A 363 11.21 12.07 16.59
CA ALA A 363 10.66 13.34 17.04
C ALA A 363 9.86 13.22 18.35
N TYR A 364 9.12 12.10 18.53
CA TYR A 364 8.41 11.79 19.78
C TYR A 364 9.39 11.41 20.88
N VAL A 365 10.36 10.55 20.59
CA VAL A 365 11.42 10.15 21.51
C VAL A 365 12.25 11.37 21.99
N ALA A 366 12.55 12.33 21.10
CA ALA A 366 13.24 13.56 21.48
C ALA A 366 12.50 14.34 22.57
N GLU A 367 11.18 14.41 22.46
CA GLU A 367 10.37 15.08 23.47
C GLU A 367 10.23 14.26 24.75
N ILE A 368 10.13 12.92 24.65
CA ILE A 368 10.14 12.01 25.80
C ILE A 368 11.44 12.17 26.60
N VAL A 369 12.59 12.17 25.91
CA VAL A 369 13.90 12.33 26.57
C VAL A 369 14.03 13.72 27.20
N ARG A 370 13.67 14.79 26.47
CA ARG A 370 13.72 16.15 26.99
C ARG A 370 12.87 16.30 28.25
N SER A 371 11.61 15.81 28.21
CA SER A 371 10.70 15.89 29.34
C SER A 371 11.13 14.99 30.51
N GLY A 372 11.70 13.81 30.22
CA GLY A 372 12.24 12.92 31.24
C GLY A 372 13.45 13.52 31.99
N ILE A 373 14.34 14.22 31.28
CA ILE A 373 15.44 14.97 31.91
C ILE A 373 14.90 16.15 32.73
N ALA A 374 13.88 16.84 32.24
CA ALA A 374 13.23 17.95 32.93
C ALA A 374 12.40 17.51 34.17
N SER A 375 11.96 16.25 34.21
CA SER A 375 11.17 15.70 35.34
C SER A 375 12.00 15.38 36.58
N VAL A 376 13.33 15.38 36.50
CA VAL A 376 14.19 15.19 37.69
C VAL A 376 14.23 16.48 38.48
N ASP A 377 13.95 16.37 39.80
CA ASP A 377 13.90 17.49 40.71
C ASP A 377 15.17 18.34 40.66
N ALA A 378 15.02 19.68 40.60
CA ALA A 378 16.14 20.62 40.55
C ALA A 378 17.07 20.50 41.73
N GLY A 379 16.53 20.18 42.91
CA GLY A 379 17.30 19.95 44.14
C GLY A 379 18.34 18.84 44.01
N GLN A 380 18.11 17.83 43.14
CA GLN A 380 19.12 16.80 42.82
C GLN A 380 20.35 17.40 42.13
N THR A 381 20.12 18.38 41.26
CA THR A 381 21.22 19.09 40.59
C THR A 381 21.95 19.99 41.57
N GLU A 382 21.22 20.71 42.44
CA GLU A 382 21.79 21.57 43.47
C GLU A 382 22.60 20.78 44.49
N ALA A 383 22.07 19.65 44.97
CA ALA A 383 22.78 18.79 45.90
C ALA A 383 24.10 18.25 45.31
N GLY A 384 24.07 17.80 44.05
CA GLY A 384 25.26 17.35 43.35
C GLY A 384 26.31 18.44 43.24
N ARG A 385 25.90 19.67 42.92
CA ARG A 385 26.78 20.84 42.87
C ARG A 385 27.35 21.21 44.21
N SER A 386 26.55 21.12 45.27
CA SER A 386 26.98 21.39 46.66
C SER A 386 28.01 20.37 47.16
N LEU A 387 27.98 19.12 46.63
CA LEU A 387 29.00 18.11 46.88
C LEU A 387 30.27 18.30 46.05
N GLY A 388 30.38 19.37 45.26
CA GLY A 388 31.57 19.69 44.47
C GLY A 388 31.61 19.02 43.09
N LEU A 389 30.55 18.35 42.67
CA LEU A 389 30.48 17.76 41.32
C LEU A 389 30.39 18.87 40.26
N THR A 390 31.05 18.70 39.14
CA THR A 390 30.85 19.54 37.97
C THR A 390 29.46 19.31 37.37
N GLU A 391 28.97 20.24 36.56
CA GLU A 391 27.67 20.11 35.92
C GLU A 391 27.57 18.79 35.09
N ALA A 392 28.63 18.46 34.33
CA ALA A 392 28.71 17.24 33.56
C ALA A 392 28.68 15.98 34.44
N GLN A 393 29.36 16.00 35.59
CA GLN A 393 29.36 14.89 36.56
C GLN A 393 27.97 14.75 37.20
N THR A 394 27.36 15.87 37.61
CA THR A 394 25.99 15.87 38.17
C THR A 394 25.00 15.31 37.16
N MET A 395 25.08 15.75 35.90
CA MET A 395 24.27 15.23 34.82
C MET A 395 24.45 13.71 34.67
N ARG A 396 25.70 13.25 34.55
CA ARG A 396 26.03 11.84 34.24
C ARG A 396 25.69 10.89 35.40
N PHE A 397 25.97 11.28 36.65
CA PHE A 397 25.90 10.37 37.80
C PHE A 397 24.60 10.50 38.59
N ILE A 398 23.90 11.63 38.50
CA ILE A 398 22.70 11.87 39.31
C ILE A 398 21.45 11.99 38.38
N VAL A 399 21.48 12.91 37.42
CA VAL A 399 20.28 13.25 36.64
C VAL A 399 19.95 12.19 35.60
N LEU A 400 20.93 11.79 34.74
CA LEU A 400 20.67 10.84 33.68
C LEU A 400 20.18 9.45 34.16
N PRO A 401 20.71 8.85 35.23
CA PRO A 401 20.20 7.57 35.71
C PRO A 401 18.74 7.66 36.17
N GLN A 402 18.34 8.77 36.82
CA GLN A 402 16.95 9.00 37.25
C GLN A 402 16.05 9.29 35.99
N ALA A 403 16.49 10.17 35.12
CA ALA A 403 15.77 10.48 33.89
C ALA A 403 15.55 9.22 33.03
N PHE A 404 16.57 8.34 32.92
CA PHE A 404 16.44 7.09 32.16
C PHE A 404 15.33 6.19 32.68
N LYS A 405 15.20 6.04 34.01
CA LYS A 405 14.10 5.28 34.61
C LYS A 405 12.74 5.90 34.28
N ASN A 406 12.65 7.24 34.30
CA ASN A 406 11.41 7.96 34.03
C ASN A 406 10.96 7.85 32.57
N VAL A 407 11.91 7.80 31.60
CA VAL A 407 11.57 7.73 30.16
C VAL A 407 11.32 6.30 29.67
N LEU A 408 11.79 5.30 30.37
CA LEU A 408 11.75 3.90 29.93
C LEU A 408 10.32 3.38 29.66
N PRO A 409 9.30 3.65 30.51
CA PRO A 409 7.91 3.30 30.22
C PRO A 409 7.37 4.05 28.98
N ALA A 410 7.78 5.30 28.79
CA ALA A 410 7.35 6.10 27.66
C ALA A 410 7.95 5.58 26.33
N PHE A 411 9.20 5.11 26.32
CA PHE A 411 9.80 4.45 25.16
C PHE A 411 9.05 3.17 24.78
N ALA A 412 8.66 2.37 25.77
CA ALA A 412 7.90 1.16 25.50
C ALA A 412 6.50 1.48 24.94
N ASN A 413 5.84 2.52 25.44
CA ASN A 413 4.56 2.98 24.91
C ASN A 413 4.71 3.54 23.49
N GLU A 414 5.79 4.26 23.20
CA GLU A 414 6.11 4.74 21.85
C GLU A 414 6.31 3.57 20.87
N ALA A 415 7.02 2.50 21.26
CA ALA A 415 7.17 1.32 20.43
C ALA A 415 5.82 0.61 20.16
N ILE A 416 4.89 0.62 21.12
CA ILE A 416 3.53 0.10 20.93
C ILE A 416 2.72 0.99 19.97
N ALA A 417 2.87 2.32 20.06
CA ALA A 417 2.24 3.25 19.13
C ALA A 417 2.76 3.03 17.71
N LEU A 418 4.07 2.93 17.57
CA LEU A 418 4.76 2.67 16.30
C LEU A 418 4.30 1.38 15.62
N LEU A 419 4.03 0.31 16.39
CA LEU A 419 3.47 -0.95 15.86
C LEU A 419 2.15 -0.73 15.12
N LYS A 420 1.30 0.17 15.59
CA LYS A 420 0.03 0.50 14.94
C LYS A 420 0.23 1.39 13.73
N GLU A 421 1.17 2.33 13.80
CA GLU A 421 1.47 3.25 12.70
C GLU A 421 2.05 2.54 11.48
N THR A 422 2.81 1.45 11.68
CA THR A 422 3.34 0.64 10.57
C THR A 422 2.27 -0.05 9.73
N SER A 423 1.00 -0.04 10.15
CA SER A 423 -0.15 -0.60 9.39
C SER A 423 -0.41 0.09 8.05
N ILE A 424 0.24 1.21 7.77
CA ILE A 424 0.14 1.93 6.49
C ILE A 424 1.25 1.58 5.49
N CYS A 425 2.12 0.61 5.80
CA CYS A 425 3.20 0.18 4.89
C CYS A 425 2.69 -0.36 3.54
N GLY A 426 1.47 -0.84 3.50
CA GLY A 426 0.80 -1.30 2.28
C GLY A 426 0.74 -0.24 1.17
N TYR A 427 0.72 1.06 1.50
CA TYR A 427 0.70 2.15 0.53
C TYR A 427 1.96 2.23 -0.35
N ILE A 428 3.09 1.75 0.13
CA ILE A 428 4.32 1.60 -0.69
C ILE A 428 4.49 0.17 -1.23
N GLY A 429 3.43 -0.66 -1.18
CA GLY A 429 3.44 -2.05 -1.63
C GLY A 429 4.30 -2.96 -0.74
N LEU A 430 4.50 -2.64 0.54
CA LEU A 430 5.15 -3.53 1.49
C LEU A 430 4.10 -4.46 2.13
N MET A 431 4.40 -5.76 2.16
CA MET A 431 3.53 -6.78 2.74
C MET A 431 3.55 -6.72 4.26
N ASP A 432 2.76 -5.82 4.84
CA ASP A 432 2.49 -5.75 6.28
C ASP A 432 1.26 -6.59 6.67
N LEU A 433 0.90 -6.61 7.94
CA LEU A 433 -0.24 -7.39 8.44
C LEU A 433 -1.56 -6.90 7.84
N THR A 434 -1.73 -5.59 7.65
CA THR A 434 -2.92 -5.00 7.04
C THR A 434 -3.03 -5.41 5.57
N ARG A 435 -1.94 -5.31 4.81
CA ARG A 435 -1.88 -5.75 3.41
C ARG A 435 -2.15 -7.25 3.28
N GLY A 436 -1.65 -8.07 4.21
CA GLY A 436 -1.98 -9.51 4.26
C GLY A 436 -3.47 -9.77 4.41
N GLY A 437 -4.16 -9.02 5.26
CA GLY A 437 -5.62 -9.07 5.39
C GLY A 437 -6.35 -8.58 4.14
N ASP A 438 -5.84 -7.54 3.50
CA ASP A 438 -6.40 -6.98 2.26
C ASP A 438 -6.33 -7.96 1.09
N ILE A 439 -5.23 -8.73 0.96
CA ILE A 439 -5.11 -9.77 -0.07
C ILE A 439 -6.16 -10.86 0.16
N ILE A 440 -6.35 -11.31 1.40
CA ILE A 440 -7.38 -12.30 1.71
C ILE A 440 -8.78 -11.72 1.38
N ARG A 441 -9.03 -10.47 1.77
CA ARG A 441 -10.28 -9.77 1.49
C ARG A 441 -10.58 -9.68 -0.01
N SER A 442 -9.59 -9.31 -0.83
CA SER A 442 -9.75 -9.18 -2.28
C SER A 442 -9.94 -10.52 -3.00
N THR A 443 -9.34 -11.60 -2.49
CA THR A 443 -9.45 -12.94 -3.09
C THR A 443 -10.68 -13.72 -2.63
N THR A 444 -11.22 -13.39 -1.45
CA THR A 444 -12.39 -14.11 -0.90
C THR A 444 -13.69 -13.32 -0.97
N TYR A 445 -13.60 -12.05 -1.33
CA TYR A 445 -14.72 -11.08 -1.33
C TYR A 445 -15.44 -10.98 0.04
N ASP A 446 -14.75 -11.39 1.12
CA ASP A 446 -15.23 -11.26 2.49
C ASP A 446 -14.46 -10.14 3.22
N ALA A 447 -15.15 -9.05 3.57
CA ALA A 447 -14.54 -7.96 4.31
C ALA A 447 -14.44 -8.23 5.80
N VAL A 448 -15.45 -8.88 6.37
CA VAL A 448 -15.61 -8.96 7.83
C VAL A 448 -14.55 -9.83 8.48
N MET A 449 -14.37 -11.06 7.99
CA MET A 449 -13.46 -12.02 8.61
C MET A 449 -11.99 -11.60 8.52
N PRO A 450 -11.44 -11.20 7.35
CA PRO A 450 -10.04 -10.78 7.27
C PRO A 450 -9.74 -9.53 8.09
N LEU A 451 -10.61 -8.51 8.07
CA LEU A 451 -10.43 -7.30 8.84
C LEU A 451 -10.54 -7.56 10.35
N ALA A 452 -11.50 -8.39 10.77
CA ALA A 452 -11.62 -8.82 12.17
C ALA A 452 -10.38 -9.59 12.64
N ALA A 453 -9.84 -10.49 11.80
CA ALA A 453 -8.63 -11.24 12.12
C ALA A 453 -7.42 -10.30 12.29
N VAL A 454 -7.21 -9.36 11.36
CA VAL A 454 -6.16 -8.33 11.46
C VAL A 454 -6.32 -7.51 12.74
N ALA A 455 -7.54 -7.02 13.02
CA ALA A 455 -7.81 -6.24 14.22
C ALA A 455 -7.54 -7.04 15.52
N LEU A 456 -7.94 -8.32 15.57
CA LEU A 456 -7.71 -9.18 16.72
C LEU A 456 -6.22 -9.49 16.92
N ILE A 457 -5.45 -9.67 15.83
CA ILE A 457 -4.00 -9.87 15.91
C ILE A 457 -3.33 -8.61 16.47
N TYR A 458 -3.65 -7.42 15.94
CA TYR A 458 -3.13 -6.16 16.50
C TYR A 458 -3.52 -5.98 17.95
N LEU A 459 -4.76 -6.23 18.31
CA LEU A 459 -5.25 -6.14 19.69
C LEU A 459 -4.47 -7.08 20.63
N ALA A 460 -4.29 -8.34 20.22
CA ALA A 460 -3.54 -9.32 21.01
C ALA A 460 -2.08 -8.89 21.21
N LEU A 461 -1.42 -8.36 20.19
CA LEU A 461 -0.06 -7.82 20.27
C LEU A 461 0.01 -6.63 21.23
N VAL A 462 -0.87 -5.64 21.05
CA VAL A 462 -0.90 -4.43 21.88
C VAL A 462 -1.19 -4.77 23.34
N VAL A 463 -2.20 -5.59 23.62
CA VAL A 463 -2.53 -6.03 24.98
C VAL A 463 -1.37 -6.81 25.62
N GLY A 464 -0.77 -7.74 24.86
CA GLY A 464 0.38 -8.52 25.33
C GLY A 464 1.58 -7.64 25.67
N LEU A 465 1.96 -6.72 24.76
CA LEU A 465 3.06 -5.79 24.98
C LEU A 465 2.78 -4.85 26.15
N THR A 466 1.57 -4.28 26.23
CA THR A 466 1.17 -3.40 27.33
C THR A 466 1.24 -4.13 28.67
N ALA A 467 0.80 -5.39 28.75
CA ALA A 467 0.89 -6.19 29.96
C ALA A 467 2.36 -6.46 30.38
N CYS A 468 3.24 -6.71 29.41
CA CYS A 468 4.68 -6.86 29.65
C CYS A 468 5.30 -5.56 30.19
N VAL A 469 5.01 -4.42 29.56
CA VAL A 469 5.48 -3.10 29.99
C VAL A 469 4.99 -2.77 31.40
N SER A 470 3.71 -2.96 31.69
CA SER A 470 3.14 -2.70 33.04
C SER A 470 3.78 -3.56 34.14
N LYS A 471 4.09 -4.83 33.83
CA LYS A 471 4.81 -5.68 34.77
C LYS A 471 6.24 -5.18 35.02
N TRP A 472 6.90 -4.71 33.98
CA TRP A 472 8.25 -4.18 34.04
C TRP A 472 8.31 -2.86 34.84
N GLU A 473 7.38 -1.95 34.56
CA GLU A 473 7.21 -0.70 35.29
C GLU A 473 6.99 -0.91 36.78
N LYS A 474 6.12 -1.87 37.18
CA LYS A 474 5.90 -2.23 38.57
C LYS A 474 7.17 -2.75 39.24
N ARG A 475 8.04 -3.47 38.52
CA ARG A 475 9.32 -3.95 39.07
C ARG A 475 10.31 -2.79 39.27
N LEU A 476 10.37 -1.85 38.33
CA LEU A 476 11.23 -0.66 38.43
C LEU A 476 10.85 0.19 39.66
N LYS A 477 9.56 0.48 39.84
CA LYS A 477 9.05 1.27 40.99
C LYS A 477 9.21 0.56 42.35
N ARG A 478 9.23 -0.77 42.36
CA ARG A 478 9.42 -1.53 43.61
C ARG A 478 10.84 -1.43 44.15
N ASN A 479 11.82 -1.18 43.33
CA ASN A 479 13.23 -1.01 43.72
C ASN A 479 13.55 0.42 44.19
N GLU A 480 12.55 1.29 44.33
CA GLU A 480 12.68 2.67 44.85
C GLU A 480 12.16 2.82 46.29
N ARG A 481 11.62 1.74 46.87
CA ARG A 481 11.28 1.64 48.28
C ARG A 481 12.36 0.81 48.98
#